data_5d1eda357c387bc084ed143d834ed593
#
_entry.id   5d1eda357c387bc084ed143d834ed593
#
_cell.length_a   1.000
_cell.length_b   1.000
_cell.length_c   1.000
_cell.angle_alpha   90.00
_cell.angle_beta   90.00
_cell.angle_gamma   90.00
#
_symmetry.space_group_name_H-M   'P 1'
#
loop_
_entity.id
_entity.type
_entity.pdbx_description
1 polymer ?
#
loop_
_entity_poly.entity_id
_entity_poly.type
_entity_poly.pdbx_seq_one_letter_code
_entity_poly.pdbx_strand_id
1 'polypeptide(L)' 'VKNRIKEYRKERNLTQDDLAKAVEVTRQTIISLENGKYIASLQLAFRLAGFFGCK' A
#
# COMPACT_ATOMS: atom_id res chain seq x y z
N VAL A 1 -14.12 4.36 5.29
CA VAL A 1 -14.05 3.47 4.14
C VAL A 1 -12.99 2.42 4.38
N LYS A 2 -13.34 1.20 4.13
CA LYS A 2 -12.43 0.12 4.35
C LYS A 2 -11.37 0.06 3.25
N ASN A 3 -10.15 -0.04 3.69
CA ASN A 3 -9.00 0.00 2.82
C ASN A 3 -8.44 -1.42 2.69
N ARG A 4 -8.25 -1.90 1.47
CA ARG A 4 -7.86 -3.29 1.22
C ARG A 4 -6.35 -3.48 1.11
N ILE A 5 -5.59 -2.43 1.23
CA ILE A 5 -4.13 -2.52 1.14
C ILE A 5 -3.57 -3.43 2.22
N LYS A 6 -4.06 -3.27 3.43
CA LYS A 6 -3.62 -4.10 4.56
C LYS A 6 -3.90 -5.58 4.30
N GLU A 7 -5.07 -5.89 3.74
CA GLU A 7 -5.45 -7.26 3.43
C GLU A 7 -4.53 -7.86 2.37
N TYR A 8 -4.29 -7.13 1.30
CA TYR A 8 -3.39 -7.60 0.24
C TYR A 8 -1.98 -7.82 0.77
N ARG A 9 -1.52 -6.91 1.63
CA ARG A 9 -0.19 -7.03 2.23
C ARG A 9 -0.08 -8.29 3.07
N LYS A 10 -1.08 -8.53 3.91
CA LYS A 10 -1.07 -9.68 4.80
C LYS A 10 -1.14 -11.01 4.04
N GLU A 11 -1.88 -11.03 2.95
CA GLU A 11 -1.96 -12.22 2.12
C GLU A 11 -0.59 -12.63 1.58
N ARG A 12 0.30 -11.66 1.42
CA ARG A 12 1.64 -11.90 0.89
C ARG A 12 2.70 -11.96 1.98
N ASN A 13 2.28 -11.94 3.24
CA ASN A 13 3.20 -11.99 4.39
C ASN A 13 4.22 -10.87 4.36
N LEU A 14 3.78 -9.68 3.97
CA LEU A 14 4.64 -8.50 3.90
C LEU A 14 4.44 -7.63 5.12
N THR A 15 5.53 -7.06 5.63
CA THR A 15 5.42 -6.02 6.64
C THR A 15 5.11 -4.69 5.96
N GLN A 16 4.74 -3.70 6.76
CA GLN A 16 4.52 -2.36 6.22
C GLN A 16 5.80 -1.81 5.57
N ASP A 17 6.94 -2.10 6.19
CA ASP A 17 8.22 -1.67 5.64
C ASP A 17 8.53 -2.36 4.32
N ASP A 18 8.23 -3.64 4.22
CA ASP A 18 8.42 -4.39 2.98
C ASP A 18 7.61 -3.78 1.84
N LEU A 19 6.34 -3.47 2.11
CA LEU A 19 5.49 -2.88 1.09
C LEU A 19 5.98 -1.49 0.71
N ALA A 20 6.38 -0.70 1.70
CA ALA A 20 6.87 0.65 1.44
C ALA A 20 8.06 0.62 0.48
N LYS A 21 8.99 -0.30 0.72
CA LYS A 21 10.15 -0.44 -0.15
C LYS A 21 9.77 -0.90 -1.54
N ALA A 22 8.81 -1.81 -1.63
CA ALA A 22 8.38 -2.35 -2.92
C ALA A 22 7.76 -1.28 -3.81
N VAL A 23 7.02 -0.33 -3.22
CA VAL A 23 6.36 0.72 -3.99
C VAL A 23 7.07 2.07 -3.84
N GLU A 24 8.28 2.07 -3.26
CA GLU A 24 9.18 3.24 -3.22
C GLU A 24 8.60 4.42 -2.45
N VAL A 25 8.00 4.13 -1.32
CA VAL A 25 7.53 5.18 -0.40
C VAL A 25 8.02 4.88 1.00
N THR A 26 7.77 5.78 1.93
CA THR A 26 8.16 5.57 3.32
C THR A 26 7.14 4.67 4.02
N ARG A 27 7.60 4.03 5.09
CA ARG A 27 6.71 3.22 5.92
C ARG A 27 5.56 4.06 6.46
N GLN A 28 5.82 5.31 6.82
CA GLN A 28 4.79 6.20 7.34
C GLN A 28 3.67 6.40 6.33
N THR A 29 4.01 6.48 5.05
CA THR A 29 3.02 6.59 3.99
C THR A 29 2.10 5.37 3.97
N ILE A 30 2.67 4.17 4.12
CA ILE A 30 1.88 2.95 4.15
C ILE A 30 0.96 2.93 5.38
N ILE A 31 1.48 3.33 6.53
CA ILE A 31 0.68 3.38 7.76
C ILE A 31 -0.51 4.31 7.57
N SER A 32 -0.28 5.48 7.00
CA SER A 32 -1.35 6.45 6.77
C SER A 32 -2.39 5.93 5.77
N LEU A 33 -1.92 5.25 4.72
CA LEU A 33 -2.82 4.65 3.74
C LEU A 33 -3.71 3.60 4.38
N GLU A 34 -3.13 2.73 5.20
CA GLU A 34 -3.90 1.65 5.81
C GLU A 34 -4.90 2.17 6.84
N ASN A 35 -4.62 3.31 7.42
CA ASN A 35 -5.53 3.94 8.38
C ASN A 35 -6.57 4.83 7.70
N GLY A 36 -6.55 4.94 6.39
CA GLY A 36 -7.50 5.77 5.65
C GLY A 36 -7.29 7.25 5.83
N LYS A 37 -6.11 7.67 6.30
CA LYS A 37 -5.80 9.08 6.56
C LYS A 37 -5.03 9.74 5.43
N TYR A 38 -4.70 8.98 4.40
CA TYR A 38 -3.90 9.48 3.29
C TYR A 38 -4.53 8.99 2.00
N ILE A 39 -4.66 9.90 1.05
CA ILE A 39 -5.18 9.56 -0.27
C ILE A 39 -3.97 9.36 -1.18
N ALA A 40 -3.83 8.17 -1.73
CA ALA A 40 -2.69 7.86 -2.59
C ALA A 40 -2.72 8.74 -3.82
N SER A 41 -1.54 9.25 -4.20
CA SER A 41 -1.42 9.93 -5.49
C SER A 41 -1.72 8.93 -6.59
N LEU A 42 -2.02 9.44 -7.79
CA LEU A 42 -2.28 8.58 -8.93
C LEU A 42 -1.09 7.67 -9.20
N GLN A 43 0.11 8.21 -9.09
CA GLN A 43 1.33 7.45 -9.31
C GLN A 43 1.48 6.33 -8.31
N LEU A 44 1.24 6.59 -7.03
CA LEU A 44 1.32 5.57 -6.01
C LEU A 44 0.24 4.52 -6.20
N ALA A 45 -0.97 4.94 -6.59
CA ALA A 45 -2.05 4.00 -6.86
C ALA A 45 -1.67 3.02 -7.97
N PHE A 46 -1.04 3.51 -9.03
CA PHE A 46 -0.56 2.64 -10.11
C PHE A 46 0.51 1.67 -9.62
N ARG A 47 1.41 2.12 -8.77
CA ARG A 47 2.45 1.24 -8.23
C ARG A 47 1.86 0.14 -7.38
N LEU A 48 0.90 0.50 -6.53
CA LEU A 48 0.21 -0.49 -5.68
C LEU A 48 -0.55 -1.50 -6.53
N ALA A 49 -1.28 -1.02 -7.53
CA ALA A 49 -2.04 -1.90 -8.41
C ALA A 49 -1.11 -2.86 -9.14
N GLY A 50 0.01 -2.36 -9.64
CA GLY A 50 0.98 -3.19 -10.33
C GLY A 50 1.62 -4.22 -9.41
N PHE A 51 1.95 -3.81 -8.21
CA PHE A 51 2.58 -4.70 -7.25
C PHE A 51 1.64 -5.84 -6.83
N PHE A 52 0.39 -5.52 -6.60
CA PHE A 52 -0.59 -6.53 -6.17
C PHE A 52 -1.26 -7.25 -7.32
N GLY A 53 -1.04 -6.82 -8.54
CA GLY A 53 -1.68 -7.41 -9.69
C GLY A 53 -3.17 -7.08 -9.80
N CYS A 54 -3.58 -5.97 -9.21
CA CYS A 54 -4.97 -5.51 -9.25
C CYS A 54 -5.16 -4.43 -10.30
N LYS A 55 -6.38 -4.26 -10.71
CA LYS A 55 -6.72 -3.20 -11.68
C LYS A 55 -7.51 -2.10 -11.04
#